data_e9cda1a68b2d6bc427d7df25516a35c2
#
_entry.id   e9cda1a68b2d6bc427d7df25516a35c2
#
_cell.length_a   1.000
_cell.length_b   1.000
_cell.length_c   1.000
_cell.angle_alpha   90.00
_cell.angle_beta   90.00
_cell.angle_gamma   90.00
#
_symmetry.space_group_name_H-M   'P 1'
#
loop_
_entity.id
_entity.type
_entity.pdbx_description
1 polymer ?
#
loop_
_entity_poly.entity_id
_entity_poly.type
_entity_poly.pdbx_seq_one_letter_code
_entity_poly.pdbx_strand_id
1 'polypeptide(L)'
;MKSFLYVIYQVLLLPHIILYKRSKNRALIDQDLERWAEAKKINKSKTGLLLYFLTHATDFRTIFYFRLNNLYKHILNFYCRKENRFTIDITTKIKGGILTGHPYCTILNADSIGENFYVNHLVTIGEINGKRPTIGNNVNIYTGAIIIGGITIGNHCSIGAGAVVTKSIPDNCVVVGNPAKIIKKDGKRIEN
;
A
#
# COMPACT_ATOMS: atom_id res chain seq x y z
N MET A 1 25.85 -23.75 6.90
CA MET A 1 24.50 -24.10 6.42
C MET A 1 23.61 -22.89 6.18
N LYS A 2 23.39 -21.96 7.14
CA LYS A 2 22.56 -20.74 6.92
C LYS A 2 23.08 -19.84 5.78
N SER A 3 24.39 -19.68 5.60
CA SER A 3 24.99 -18.86 4.55
C SER A 3 24.75 -19.44 3.15
N PHE A 4 24.82 -20.75 2.99
CA PHE A 4 24.58 -21.44 1.71
C PHE A 4 23.12 -21.33 1.25
N LEU A 5 22.18 -21.54 2.17
CA LEU A 5 20.74 -21.37 1.90
C LEU A 5 20.41 -19.92 1.51
N TYR A 6 21.07 -18.95 2.14
CA TYR A 6 20.92 -17.54 1.79
C TYR A 6 21.37 -17.25 0.36
N VAL A 7 22.51 -17.79 -0.07
CA VAL A 7 23.01 -17.63 -1.44
C VAL A 7 22.04 -18.25 -2.46
N ILE A 8 21.55 -19.47 -2.20
CA ILE A 8 20.55 -20.11 -3.07
C ILE A 8 19.31 -19.22 -3.19
N TYR A 9 18.81 -18.69 -2.09
CA TYR A 9 17.63 -17.82 -2.11
C TYR A 9 17.89 -16.53 -2.92
N GLN A 10 19.08 -15.94 -2.83
CA GLN A 10 19.45 -14.78 -3.64
C GLN A 10 19.45 -15.11 -5.14
N VAL A 11 19.92 -16.29 -5.54
CA VAL A 11 19.86 -16.76 -6.94
C VAL A 11 18.41 -16.91 -7.41
N LEU A 12 17.53 -17.43 -6.58
CA LEU A 12 16.10 -17.54 -6.87
C LEU A 12 15.42 -16.17 -7.05
N LEU A 13 15.97 -15.10 -6.50
CA LEU A 13 15.46 -13.74 -6.66
C LEU A 13 15.99 -13.01 -7.91
N LEU A 14 16.94 -13.57 -8.67
CA LEU A 14 17.45 -12.96 -9.90
C LEU A 14 16.35 -12.62 -10.92
N PRO A 15 15.33 -13.45 -11.18
CA PRO A 15 14.24 -13.10 -12.08
C PRO A 15 13.47 -11.85 -11.61
N HIS A 16 13.30 -11.65 -10.30
CA HIS A 16 12.66 -10.44 -9.75
C HIS A 16 13.48 -9.18 -10.06
N ILE A 17 14.82 -9.26 -9.96
CA ILE A 17 15.72 -8.15 -10.31
C ILE A 17 15.62 -7.81 -11.80
N ILE A 18 15.58 -8.83 -12.66
CA ILE A 18 15.45 -8.64 -14.11
C ILE A 18 14.12 -7.94 -14.43
N LEU A 19 13.02 -8.43 -13.86
CA LEU A 19 11.69 -7.83 -14.08
C LEU A 19 11.58 -6.42 -13.50
N TYR A 20 12.16 -6.14 -12.34
CA TYR A 20 12.26 -4.80 -11.77
C TYR A 20 12.99 -3.84 -12.72
N LYS A 21 14.17 -4.23 -13.21
CA LYS A 21 14.98 -3.38 -14.12
C LYS A 21 14.27 -3.09 -15.45
N ARG A 22 13.44 -4.02 -15.94
CA ARG A 22 12.69 -3.92 -17.20
C ARG A 22 11.26 -3.40 -17.02
N SER A 23 10.81 -3.16 -15.79
CA SER A 23 9.44 -2.73 -15.51
C SER A 23 9.19 -1.32 -16.02
N LYS A 24 8.06 -1.12 -16.70
CA LYS A 24 7.54 0.23 -17.04
C LYS A 24 7.20 1.04 -15.79
N ASN A 25 6.89 0.36 -14.67
CA ASN A 25 6.56 0.97 -13.38
C ASN A 25 7.78 1.07 -12.45
N ARG A 26 9.00 1.00 -12.98
CA ARG A 26 10.22 1.02 -12.16
C ARG A 26 10.29 2.25 -11.23
N ALA A 27 9.93 3.42 -11.73
CA ALA A 27 9.91 4.64 -10.92
C ALA A 27 8.97 4.54 -9.70
N LEU A 28 7.78 3.92 -9.87
CA LEU A 28 6.87 3.68 -8.76
C LEU A 28 7.42 2.66 -7.75
N ILE A 29 8.09 1.61 -8.23
CA ILE A 29 8.76 0.63 -7.36
C ILE A 29 9.89 1.30 -6.58
N ASP A 30 10.65 2.19 -7.21
CA ASP A 30 11.73 2.94 -6.57
C ASP A 30 11.20 3.82 -5.43
N GLN A 31 10.08 4.52 -5.63
CA GLN A 31 9.40 5.32 -4.61
C GLN A 31 8.87 4.46 -3.45
N ASP A 32 8.29 3.29 -3.76
CA ASP A 32 7.87 2.34 -2.74
C ASP A 32 9.07 1.84 -1.90
N LEU A 33 10.18 1.48 -2.56
CA LEU A 33 11.42 1.04 -1.89
C LEU A 33 12.02 2.12 -0.99
N GLU A 34 12.06 3.37 -1.45
CA GLU A 34 12.56 4.53 -0.67
C GLU A 34 11.75 4.72 0.59
N ARG A 35 10.43 4.77 0.47
CA ARG A 35 9.55 4.97 1.62
C ARG A 35 9.63 3.82 2.63
N TRP A 36 9.74 2.57 2.15
CA TRP A 36 9.95 1.42 3.02
C TRP A 36 11.30 1.46 3.72
N ALA A 37 12.36 1.87 3.01
CA ALA A 37 13.70 2.01 3.54
C ALA A 37 13.76 3.07 4.65
N GLU A 38 13.12 4.22 4.41
CA GLU A 38 12.99 5.30 5.40
C GLU A 38 12.24 4.82 6.66
N ALA A 39 11.06 4.22 6.49
CA ALA A 39 10.22 3.72 7.58
C ALA A 39 10.92 2.65 8.43
N LYS A 40 11.76 1.81 7.80
CA LYS A 40 12.51 0.73 8.48
C LYS A 40 13.94 1.12 8.84
N LYS A 41 14.37 2.35 8.52
CA LYS A 41 15.74 2.88 8.75
C LYS A 41 16.82 1.98 8.11
N ILE A 42 16.58 1.53 6.87
CA ILE A 42 17.49 0.65 6.14
C ILE A 42 18.19 1.44 5.05
N ASN A 43 19.53 1.42 5.07
CA ASN A 43 20.36 2.06 4.06
C ASN A 43 21.05 1.01 3.17
N LYS A 44 20.54 0.86 1.94
CA LYS A 44 21.07 -0.05 0.91
C LYS A 44 20.83 0.54 -0.49
N SER A 45 21.55 0.04 -1.49
CA SER A 45 21.22 0.34 -2.89
C SER A 45 19.80 -0.11 -3.25
N LYS A 46 19.19 0.44 -4.30
CA LYS A 46 17.83 0.06 -4.75
C LYS A 46 17.67 -1.45 -4.94
N THR A 47 18.66 -2.10 -5.59
CA THR A 47 18.64 -3.56 -5.75
C THR A 47 18.80 -4.27 -4.41
N GLY A 48 19.62 -3.75 -3.51
CA GLY A 48 19.79 -4.28 -2.16
C GLY A 48 18.52 -4.14 -1.32
N LEU A 49 17.78 -3.03 -1.44
CA LEU A 49 16.47 -2.84 -0.80
C LEU A 49 15.44 -3.81 -1.35
N LEU A 50 15.38 -3.96 -2.69
CA LEU A 50 14.48 -4.91 -3.33
C LEU A 50 14.70 -6.33 -2.81
N LEU A 51 15.93 -6.81 -2.81
CA LEU A 51 16.28 -8.14 -2.29
C LEU A 51 15.92 -8.27 -0.81
N TYR A 52 16.21 -7.26 -0.01
CA TYR A 52 15.88 -7.25 1.41
C TYR A 52 14.36 -7.38 1.64
N PHE A 53 13.55 -6.54 1.01
CA PHE A 53 12.08 -6.57 1.22
C PHE A 53 11.43 -7.79 0.58
N LEU A 54 11.90 -8.26 -0.56
CA LEU A 54 11.45 -9.54 -1.13
C LEU A 54 11.75 -10.73 -0.21
N THR A 55 12.81 -10.65 0.60
CA THR A 55 13.16 -11.71 1.54
C THR A 55 12.33 -11.64 2.83
N HIS A 56 12.09 -10.43 3.37
CA HIS A 56 11.61 -10.26 4.74
C HIS A 56 10.16 -9.73 4.86
N ALA A 57 9.53 -9.27 3.76
CA ALA A 57 8.24 -8.62 3.79
C ALA A 57 7.26 -9.19 2.73
N THR A 58 6.34 -10.06 3.17
CA THR A 58 5.33 -10.67 2.28
C THR A 58 4.35 -9.65 1.71
N ASP A 59 4.04 -8.63 2.47
CA ASP A 59 3.20 -7.49 2.11
C ASP A 59 3.87 -6.60 1.04
N PHE A 60 5.18 -6.35 1.15
CA PHE A 60 5.93 -5.69 0.08
C PHE A 60 5.90 -6.51 -1.23
N ARG A 61 5.95 -7.85 -1.17
CA ARG A 61 5.81 -8.71 -2.36
C ARG A 61 4.47 -8.50 -3.06
N THR A 62 3.38 -8.30 -2.30
CA THR A 62 2.06 -7.98 -2.88
C THR A 62 2.11 -6.68 -3.68
N ILE A 63 2.72 -5.63 -3.12
CA ILE A 63 2.90 -4.34 -3.81
C ILE A 63 3.77 -4.51 -5.04
N PHE A 64 4.91 -5.18 -4.92
CA PHE A 64 5.83 -5.43 -6.03
C PHE A 64 5.17 -6.17 -7.18
N TYR A 65 4.43 -7.25 -6.92
CA TYR A 65 3.71 -8.00 -7.96
C TYR A 65 2.55 -7.22 -8.57
N PHE A 66 1.89 -6.38 -7.80
CA PHE A 66 0.92 -5.43 -8.33
C PHE A 66 1.57 -4.46 -9.32
N ARG A 67 2.76 -3.91 -9.01
CA ARG A 67 3.53 -3.02 -9.89
C ARG A 67 4.01 -3.70 -11.17
N LEU A 68 4.36 -4.98 -11.13
CA LEU A 68 4.86 -5.70 -12.31
C LEU A 68 3.80 -5.85 -13.39
N ASN A 69 2.53 -6.03 -13.03
CA ASN A 69 1.37 -6.17 -13.93
C ASN A 69 1.65 -7.02 -15.20
N ASN A 70 2.31 -8.16 -15.04
CA ASN A 70 2.61 -9.12 -16.12
C ASN A 70 2.37 -10.57 -15.65
N LEU A 71 2.33 -11.51 -16.60
CA LEU A 71 2.07 -12.93 -16.31
C LEU A 71 3.18 -13.58 -15.47
N TYR A 72 4.42 -13.11 -15.58
CA TYR A 72 5.56 -13.68 -14.85
C TYR A 72 5.40 -13.57 -13.33
N LYS A 73 4.61 -12.59 -12.84
CA LYS A 73 4.31 -12.47 -11.40
C LYS A 73 3.69 -13.73 -10.81
N HIS A 74 2.93 -14.50 -11.58
CA HIS A 74 2.32 -15.75 -11.11
C HIS A 74 3.36 -16.85 -10.91
N ILE A 75 4.34 -16.95 -11.81
CA ILE A 75 5.45 -17.89 -11.69
C ILE A 75 6.32 -17.53 -10.48
N LEU A 76 6.64 -16.24 -10.32
CA LEU A 76 7.43 -15.75 -9.19
C LEU A 76 6.71 -15.98 -7.85
N ASN A 77 5.40 -15.75 -7.80
CA ASN A 77 4.59 -15.95 -6.61
C ASN A 77 4.50 -17.43 -6.17
N PHE A 78 4.81 -18.37 -7.04
CA PHE A 78 4.81 -19.79 -6.69
C PHE A 78 5.86 -20.11 -5.60
N TYR A 79 7.06 -19.54 -5.71
CA TYR A 79 8.16 -19.78 -4.77
C TYR A 79 8.49 -18.58 -3.85
N CYS A 80 8.14 -17.38 -4.25
CA CYS A 80 8.31 -16.16 -3.45
C CYS A 80 6.92 -15.56 -3.14
N ARG A 81 6.18 -16.23 -2.23
CA ARG A 81 4.76 -15.97 -1.98
C ARG A 81 4.52 -14.57 -1.38
N LYS A 82 3.55 -13.87 -1.95
CA LYS A 82 3.02 -12.60 -1.41
C LYS A 82 2.10 -12.83 -0.20
N GLU A 83 1.69 -11.76 0.46
CA GLU A 83 0.62 -11.83 1.46
C GLU A 83 -0.73 -12.07 0.79
N ASN A 84 -1.37 -13.21 1.09
CA ASN A 84 -2.61 -13.61 0.43
C ASN A 84 -3.84 -12.87 0.97
N ARG A 85 -3.78 -12.36 2.19
CA ARG A 85 -4.87 -11.62 2.86
C ARG A 85 -4.75 -10.10 2.67
N PHE A 86 -3.88 -9.67 1.77
CA PHE A 86 -3.77 -8.28 1.32
C PHE A 86 -4.08 -8.24 -0.18
N THR A 87 -5.20 -7.62 -0.53
CA THR A 87 -5.69 -7.54 -1.90
C THR A 87 -5.66 -6.11 -2.41
N ILE A 88 -5.04 -5.92 -3.56
CA ILE A 88 -5.11 -4.68 -4.34
C ILE A 88 -5.85 -5.04 -5.63
N ASP A 89 -6.99 -4.40 -5.86
CA ASP A 89 -7.76 -4.60 -7.09
C ASP A 89 -6.93 -4.16 -8.30
N ILE A 90 -6.93 -4.99 -9.35
CA ILE A 90 -6.06 -4.80 -10.53
C ILE A 90 -6.36 -3.50 -11.28
N THR A 91 -7.56 -2.97 -11.15
CA THR A 91 -8.01 -1.74 -11.80
C THR A 91 -7.70 -0.48 -10.99
N THR A 92 -7.31 -0.63 -9.72
CA THR A 92 -6.95 0.48 -8.83
C THR A 92 -5.66 1.15 -9.31
N LYS A 93 -5.70 2.43 -9.57
CA LYS A 93 -4.51 3.24 -9.95
C LYS A 93 -3.84 3.76 -8.69
N ILE A 94 -2.63 3.28 -8.37
CA ILE A 94 -1.89 3.73 -7.16
C ILE A 94 -0.58 4.39 -7.58
N LYS A 95 -0.36 5.62 -7.11
CA LYS A 95 0.92 6.32 -7.26
C LYS A 95 2.00 5.70 -6.35
N GLY A 96 3.21 6.22 -6.39
CA GLY A 96 4.35 5.68 -5.65
C GLY A 96 4.33 5.98 -4.15
N GLY A 97 5.17 5.26 -3.41
CA GLY A 97 5.33 5.46 -1.98
C GLY A 97 4.24 4.81 -1.13
N ILE A 98 3.69 3.67 -1.57
CA ILE A 98 2.78 2.89 -0.73
C ILE A 98 3.55 2.22 0.42
N LEU A 99 3.07 2.37 1.64
CA LEU A 99 3.59 1.74 2.85
C LEU A 99 2.47 1.02 3.59
N THR A 100 2.77 -0.16 4.12
CA THR A 100 1.79 -0.96 4.86
C THR A 100 2.24 -1.22 6.30
N GLY A 101 1.25 -1.31 7.19
CA GLY A 101 1.43 -1.72 8.58
C GLY A 101 0.72 -3.04 8.85
N HIS A 102 1.33 -4.18 8.47
CA HIS A 102 0.76 -5.52 8.64
C HIS A 102 -0.64 -5.67 8.00
N PRO A 103 -0.83 -5.52 6.69
CA PRO A 103 -2.12 -5.32 6.03
C PRO A 103 -2.96 -6.60 5.92
N TYR A 104 -3.11 -7.37 6.99
CA TYR A 104 -3.95 -8.57 7.00
C TYR A 104 -5.41 -8.22 6.78
N CYS A 105 -6.11 -9.01 5.97
CA CYS A 105 -7.52 -8.82 5.64
C CYS A 105 -7.82 -7.40 5.16
N THR A 106 -6.91 -6.84 4.35
CA THR A 106 -7.03 -5.50 3.80
C THR A 106 -7.34 -5.57 2.31
N ILE A 107 -8.33 -4.79 1.88
CA ILE A 107 -8.79 -4.71 0.49
C ILE A 107 -8.68 -3.26 0.02
N LEU A 108 -7.95 -3.05 -1.08
CA LEU A 108 -7.83 -1.77 -1.75
C LEU A 108 -8.54 -1.84 -3.10
N ASN A 109 -9.79 -1.39 -3.16
CA ASN A 109 -10.60 -1.26 -4.36
C ASN A 109 -11.06 0.19 -4.50
N ALA A 110 -10.23 1.02 -5.13
CA ALA A 110 -10.43 2.45 -5.36
C ALA A 110 -10.31 2.79 -6.84
N ASP A 111 -10.86 3.94 -7.27
CA ASP A 111 -10.58 4.48 -8.60
C ASP A 111 -9.12 4.93 -8.70
N SER A 112 -8.65 5.64 -7.68
CA SER A 112 -7.25 6.02 -7.59
C SER A 112 -6.81 6.26 -6.14
N ILE A 113 -5.51 6.04 -5.90
CA ILE A 113 -4.82 6.33 -4.64
C ILE A 113 -3.59 7.16 -4.97
N GLY A 114 -3.43 8.27 -4.27
CA GLY A 114 -2.34 9.22 -4.45
C GLY A 114 -0.99 8.73 -3.94
N GLU A 115 -0.02 9.65 -3.88
CA GLU A 115 1.34 9.38 -3.42
C GLU A 115 1.41 9.24 -1.90
N ASN A 116 2.41 8.48 -1.45
CA ASN A 116 2.72 8.33 -0.03
C ASN A 116 1.53 7.81 0.81
N PHE A 117 0.80 6.87 0.25
CA PHE A 117 -0.32 6.24 0.93
C PHE A 117 0.16 5.26 2.01
N TYR A 118 -0.46 5.33 3.20
CA TYR A 118 -0.24 4.36 4.28
C TYR A 118 -1.52 3.63 4.62
N VAL A 119 -1.44 2.32 4.79
CA VAL A 119 -2.59 1.49 5.18
C VAL A 119 -2.19 0.42 6.19
N ASN A 120 -3.04 0.23 7.20
CA ASN A 120 -2.91 -0.80 8.23
C ASN A 120 -3.80 -2.02 7.91
N HIS A 121 -3.93 -2.95 8.87
CA HIS A 121 -4.74 -4.17 8.74
C HIS A 121 -6.25 -3.93 8.88
N LEU A 122 -7.05 -4.90 8.40
CA LEU A 122 -8.52 -4.89 8.47
C LEU A 122 -9.16 -3.67 7.78
N VAL A 123 -8.45 -3.02 6.86
CA VAL A 123 -8.98 -1.86 6.13
C VAL A 123 -9.75 -2.33 4.90
N THR A 124 -10.92 -1.73 4.68
CA THR A 124 -11.68 -1.93 3.46
C THR A 124 -11.84 -0.60 2.73
N ILE A 125 -11.26 -0.50 1.54
CA ILE A 125 -11.61 0.51 0.55
C ILE A 125 -12.43 -0.21 -0.52
N GLY A 126 -13.68 0.21 -0.71
CA GLY A 126 -14.61 -0.57 -1.52
C GLY A 126 -15.66 0.27 -2.26
N GLU A 127 -16.34 -0.41 -3.14
CA GLU A 127 -17.35 0.13 -4.03
C GLU A 127 -18.76 0.05 -3.41
N ILE A 128 -19.62 1.02 -3.77
CA ILE A 128 -21.08 0.94 -3.61
C ILE A 128 -21.72 1.37 -4.93
N ASN A 129 -22.60 0.53 -5.47
CA ASN A 129 -23.34 0.79 -6.71
C ASN A 129 -22.42 1.16 -7.89
N GLY A 130 -21.32 0.43 -8.07
CA GLY A 130 -20.36 0.66 -9.15
C GLY A 130 -19.47 1.89 -8.97
N LYS A 131 -19.56 2.61 -7.84
CA LYS A 131 -18.77 3.80 -7.55
C LYS A 131 -17.72 3.51 -6.50
N ARG A 132 -16.47 3.82 -6.80
CA ARG A 132 -15.30 3.57 -5.95
C ARG A 132 -14.73 4.86 -5.39
N PRO A 133 -14.08 4.80 -4.20
CA PRO A 133 -13.43 5.98 -3.63
C PRO A 133 -12.23 6.46 -4.45
N THR A 134 -11.98 7.76 -4.37
CA THR A 134 -10.73 8.40 -4.78
C THR A 134 -9.98 8.88 -3.54
N ILE A 135 -8.71 8.49 -3.41
CA ILE A 135 -7.86 8.80 -2.25
C ILE A 135 -6.76 9.76 -2.69
N GLY A 136 -6.58 10.87 -1.99
CA GLY A 136 -5.54 11.87 -2.26
C GLY A 136 -4.13 11.43 -1.86
N ASN A 137 -3.20 12.39 -1.87
CA ASN A 137 -1.80 12.17 -1.51
C ASN A 137 -1.60 12.25 0.02
N ASN A 138 -0.59 11.55 0.55
CA ASN A 138 -0.21 11.57 1.97
C ASN A 138 -1.37 11.19 2.91
N VAL A 139 -2.20 10.24 2.49
CA VAL A 139 -3.33 9.74 3.29
C VAL A 139 -2.90 8.54 4.11
N ASN A 140 -3.25 8.56 5.40
CA ASN A 140 -3.00 7.46 6.32
C ASN A 140 -4.33 6.83 6.75
N ILE A 141 -4.46 5.52 6.57
CA ILE A 141 -5.66 4.77 6.97
C ILE A 141 -5.28 3.74 8.02
N TYR A 142 -5.87 3.89 9.20
CA TYR A 142 -5.56 3.05 10.35
C TYR A 142 -6.50 1.84 10.44
N THR A 143 -6.14 0.94 11.33
CA THR A 143 -6.74 -0.38 11.54
C THR A 143 -8.26 -0.37 11.53
N GLY A 144 -8.87 -1.28 10.76
CA GLY A 144 -10.31 -1.51 10.77
C GLY A 144 -11.15 -0.40 10.14
N ALA A 145 -10.53 0.59 9.50
CA ALA A 145 -11.28 1.64 8.83
C ALA A 145 -11.96 1.12 7.55
N ILE A 146 -13.16 1.63 7.29
CA ILE A 146 -13.97 1.30 6.12
C ILE A 146 -14.25 2.57 5.34
N ILE A 147 -13.88 2.60 4.06
CA ILE A 147 -14.09 3.73 3.15
C ILE A 147 -14.80 3.21 1.91
N ILE A 148 -16.05 3.60 1.70
CA ILE A 148 -16.89 2.99 0.68
C ILE A 148 -17.72 4.00 -0.11
N GLY A 149 -17.93 3.67 -1.40
CA GLY A 149 -18.76 4.45 -2.33
C GLY A 149 -17.96 5.48 -3.12
N GLY A 150 -18.65 6.22 -3.99
CA GLY A 150 -18.05 7.22 -4.89
C GLY A 150 -17.69 8.53 -4.16
N ILE A 151 -16.83 8.44 -3.16
CA ILE A 151 -16.40 9.56 -2.31
C ILE A 151 -14.94 9.92 -2.56
N THR A 152 -14.56 11.13 -2.19
CA THR A 152 -13.17 11.60 -2.27
C THR A 152 -12.62 11.83 -0.86
N ILE A 153 -11.46 11.25 -0.57
CA ILE A 153 -10.65 11.59 0.59
C ILE A 153 -9.55 12.54 0.11
N GLY A 154 -9.52 13.74 0.64
CA GLY A 154 -8.55 14.77 0.28
C GLY A 154 -7.12 14.44 0.67
N ASN A 155 -6.20 15.32 0.35
CA ASN A 155 -4.77 15.16 0.65
C ASN A 155 -4.51 15.35 2.15
N HIS A 156 -3.41 14.74 2.65
CA HIS A 156 -2.96 14.89 4.04
C HIS A 156 -4.02 14.51 5.07
N CYS A 157 -4.88 13.54 4.76
CA CYS A 157 -5.91 13.05 5.66
C CYS A 157 -5.43 11.87 6.49
N SER A 158 -5.94 11.77 7.71
CA SER A 158 -5.78 10.63 8.60
C SER A 158 -7.13 10.04 8.96
N ILE A 159 -7.39 8.80 8.56
CA ILE A 159 -8.62 8.07 8.87
C ILE A 159 -8.32 7.15 10.05
N GLY A 160 -8.88 7.48 11.20
CA GLY A 160 -8.63 6.78 12.45
C GLY A 160 -9.16 5.35 12.47
N ALA A 161 -8.66 4.58 13.43
CA ALA A 161 -9.03 3.17 13.57
C ALA A 161 -10.55 3.00 13.76
N GLY A 162 -11.12 2.00 13.06
CA GLY A 162 -12.55 1.69 13.11
C GLY A 162 -13.48 2.74 12.50
N ALA A 163 -12.96 3.77 11.82
CA ALA A 163 -13.79 4.80 11.21
C ALA A 163 -14.54 4.26 9.98
N VAL A 164 -15.84 4.61 9.86
CA VAL A 164 -16.67 4.25 8.71
C VAL A 164 -17.00 5.50 7.90
N VAL A 165 -16.31 5.68 6.77
CA VAL A 165 -16.38 6.88 5.94
C VAL A 165 -17.24 6.61 4.71
N THR A 166 -18.38 7.30 4.65
CA THR A 166 -19.36 7.21 3.56
C THR A 166 -19.62 8.56 2.89
N LYS A 167 -18.89 9.61 3.30
CA LYS A 167 -18.99 10.96 2.74
C LYS A 167 -17.59 11.48 2.44
N SER A 168 -17.48 12.34 1.43
CA SER A 168 -16.19 12.95 1.06
C SER A 168 -15.57 13.75 2.21
N ILE A 169 -14.25 13.69 2.32
CA ILE A 169 -13.46 14.37 3.34
C ILE A 169 -12.54 15.38 2.65
N PRO A 170 -12.55 16.65 3.02
CA PRO A 170 -11.63 17.65 2.47
C PRO A 170 -10.19 17.42 2.92
N ASP A 171 -9.26 18.19 2.34
CA ASP A 171 -7.83 18.11 2.66
C ASP A 171 -7.54 18.43 4.14
N ASN A 172 -6.40 17.94 4.64
CA ASN A 172 -5.84 18.23 5.96
C ASN A 172 -6.74 17.84 7.14
N CYS A 173 -7.53 16.77 7.00
CA CYS A 173 -8.47 16.35 8.02
C CYS A 173 -8.01 15.11 8.79
N VAL A 174 -8.39 15.07 10.08
CA VAL A 174 -8.38 13.85 10.89
C VAL A 174 -9.83 13.44 11.15
N VAL A 175 -10.13 12.17 10.83
CA VAL A 175 -11.49 11.62 10.84
C VAL A 175 -11.54 10.38 11.73
N VAL A 176 -12.56 10.27 12.57
CA VAL A 176 -12.75 9.10 13.46
C VAL A 176 -14.23 8.76 13.61
N GLY A 177 -14.50 7.55 14.06
CA GLY A 177 -15.82 7.11 14.51
C GLY A 177 -16.67 6.42 13.44
N ASN A 178 -17.81 5.89 13.88
CA ASN A 178 -18.85 5.27 13.05
C ASN A 178 -20.23 5.83 13.46
N PRO A 179 -20.88 6.65 12.60
CA PRO A 179 -20.38 7.20 11.34
C PRO A 179 -19.19 8.15 11.54
N ALA A 180 -18.31 8.25 10.55
CA ALA A 180 -17.10 9.06 10.63
C ALA A 180 -17.36 10.55 10.75
N LYS A 181 -16.65 11.22 11.66
CA LYS A 181 -16.69 12.67 11.89
C LYS A 181 -15.30 13.27 11.80
N ILE A 182 -15.20 14.49 11.25
CA ILE A 182 -13.95 15.24 11.22
C ILE A 182 -13.73 15.82 12.62
N ILE A 183 -12.61 15.48 13.28
CA ILE A 183 -12.21 15.96 14.60
C ILE A 183 -11.11 17.01 14.56
N LYS A 184 -10.35 17.07 13.43
CA LYS A 184 -9.35 18.11 13.17
C LYS A 184 -9.39 18.50 11.70
N LYS A 185 -9.17 19.77 11.42
CA LYS A 185 -8.95 20.33 10.08
C LYS A 185 -7.85 21.38 10.15
N ASP A 186 -6.91 21.35 9.19
CA ASP A 186 -5.76 22.26 9.11
C ASP A 186 -4.99 22.35 10.45
N GLY A 187 -4.80 21.19 11.13
CA GLY A 187 -4.13 21.07 12.42
C GLY A 187 -4.94 21.53 13.65
N LYS A 188 -6.09 22.20 13.46
CA LYS A 188 -6.94 22.69 14.55
C LYS A 188 -8.03 21.67 14.90
N ARG A 189 -8.32 21.50 16.19
CA ARG A 189 -9.43 20.67 16.66
C ARG A 189 -10.75 21.36 16.32
N ILE A 190 -11.72 20.57 15.86
CA ILE A 190 -13.10 21.02 15.64
C ILE A 190 -13.87 20.63 16.90
N GLU A 191 -14.45 21.63 17.59
CA GLU A 191 -15.42 21.41 18.66
C GLU A 191 -16.75 21.01 18.01
N ASN A 192 -17.27 19.83 18.38
CA ASN A 192 -18.58 19.31 17.92
C ASN A 192 -19.66 19.63 18.95
#